data_f720eeccedd76b64349dab8cec5dffa9
#
_entry.id   f720eeccedd76b64349dab8cec5dffa9
#
_cell.length_a   1.000
_cell.length_b   1.000
_cell.length_c   1.000
_cell.angle_alpha   90.00
_cell.angle_beta   90.00
_cell.angle_gamma   90.00
#
_symmetry.space_group_name_H-M   'P 1'
#
loop_
_entity.id
_entity.type
_entity.pdbx_description
1 polymer ?
#
loop_
_entity_poly.entity_id
_entity_poly.type
_entity_poly.pdbx_seq_one_letter_code
_entity_poly.pdbx_strand_id
1 'polypeptide(L)'
;KYNNNRVLVICNTVRRCQDIYNRLSEKMKLQRSDSSHKLIDDRELNMLHGKYIYADRVEKEKAILSFGKIDEDGTKDNRKGVWITSAIAEASLDVDFDILITELSDVNGLFQRMGRCYRKRSWTGEGHNCHVFDGGKKKCSGVGYNIDEGIFALSKEKLKEYFKTSPSKLK
;
A
#
# COMPACT_ATOMS: atom_id res chain seq x y z
N LYS A 1 1.84 12.15 -9.67
CA LYS A 1 0.45 11.79 -9.98
C LYS A 1 -0.42 11.70 -8.72
N TYR A 2 0.11 11.27 -7.58
CA TYR A 2 -0.66 11.01 -6.33
C TYR A 2 -0.28 11.97 -5.19
N ASN A 3 0.07 13.21 -5.49
CA ASN A 3 0.65 14.16 -4.52
C ASN A 3 -0.30 14.51 -3.36
N ASN A 4 -1.60 14.50 -3.58
CA ASN A 4 -2.60 14.86 -2.56
C ASN A 4 -3.35 13.66 -1.99
N ASN A 5 -2.84 12.44 -2.21
CA ASN A 5 -3.51 11.22 -1.82
C ASN A 5 -2.83 10.55 -0.63
N ARG A 6 -3.62 9.77 0.09
CA ARG A 6 -3.14 8.78 1.06
C ARG A 6 -2.83 7.50 0.31
N VAL A 7 -1.57 7.12 0.27
CA VAL A 7 -1.09 5.95 -0.48
C VAL A 7 -0.71 4.84 0.50
N LEU A 8 -1.28 3.66 0.31
CA LEU A 8 -0.89 2.45 1.02
C LEU A 8 -0.03 1.58 0.12
N VAL A 9 1.16 1.23 0.58
CA VAL A 9 2.05 0.28 -0.09
C VAL A 9 2.11 -0.99 0.75
N ILE A 10 1.75 -2.14 0.18
CA ILE A 10 1.80 -3.42 0.89
C ILE A 10 2.83 -4.33 0.22
N CYS A 11 3.83 -4.74 1.01
CA CYS A 11 4.89 -5.64 0.59
C CYS A 11 4.70 -7.02 1.21
N ASN A 12 5.18 -8.07 0.55
CA ASN A 12 5.10 -9.42 1.08
C ASN A 12 6.13 -9.69 2.18
N THR A 13 7.23 -8.91 2.23
CA THR A 13 8.28 -9.10 3.22
C THR A 13 8.67 -7.79 3.92
N VAL A 14 9.12 -7.91 5.17
CA VAL A 14 9.65 -6.77 5.95
C VAL A 14 10.84 -6.12 5.27
N ARG A 15 11.76 -6.91 4.72
CA ARG A 15 12.92 -6.40 3.98
C ARG A 15 12.49 -5.51 2.80
N ARG A 16 11.47 -5.94 2.06
CA ARG A 16 10.94 -5.13 0.95
C ARG A 16 10.32 -3.82 1.41
N CYS A 17 9.61 -3.83 2.55
CA CYS A 17 9.11 -2.60 3.17
C CYS A 17 10.25 -1.63 3.47
N GLN A 18 11.30 -2.11 4.13
CA GLN A 18 12.47 -1.31 4.49
C GLN A 18 13.20 -0.75 3.26
N ASP A 19 13.40 -1.56 2.22
CA ASP A 19 14.05 -1.13 0.97
C ASP A 19 13.27 0.01 0.30
N ILE A 20 11.94 -0.11 0.22
CA ILE A 20 11.08 0.92 -0.37
C ILE A 20 11.07 2.18 0.49
N TYR A 21 10.96 2.03 1.81
CA TYR A 21 10.97 3.15 2.76
C TYR A 21 12.26 3.96 2.63
N ASN A 22 13.42 3.29 2.64
CA ASN A 22 14.72 3.95 2.55
C ASN A 22 14.86 4.73 1.24
N ARG A 23 14.52 4.11 0.11
CA ARG A 23 14.58 4.77 -1.21
C ARG A 23 13.65 5.97 -1.32
N LEU A 24 12.44 5.89 -0.77
CA LEU A 24 11.51 7.01 -0.76
C LEU A 24 11.98 8.11 0.19
N SER A 25 12.48 7.75 1.38
CA SER A 25 13.02 8.69 2.35
C SER A 25 14.18 9.51 1.76
N GLU A 26 15.12 8.85 1.07
CA GLU A 26 16.23 9.52 0.38
C GLU A 26 15.73 10.51 -0.68
N LYS A 27 14.78 10.08 -1.53
CA LYS A 27 14.20 10.96 -2.55
C LYS A 27 13.46 12.15 -1.93
N MET A 28 12.72 11.94 -0.86
CA MET A 28 12.00 13.02 -0.18
C MET A 28 12.96 13.98 0.52
N LYS A 29 14.08 13.50 1.10
CA LYS A 29 15.14 14.34 1.67
C LYS A 29 15.79 15.22 0.60
N LEU A 30 16.10 14.67 -0.57
CA LEU A 30 16.66 15.43 -1.70
C LEU A 30 15.70 16.53 -2.17
N GLN A 31 14.41 16.31 -2.16
CA GLN A 31 13.40 17.32 -2.49
C GLN A 31 13.25 18.41 -1.40
N ARG A 32 13.57 18.08 -0.14
CA ARG A 32 13.54 19.03 1.01
C ARG A 32 14.80 19.86 1.16
N SER A 33 15.86 19.53 0.46
CA SER A 33 17.20 20.16 0.60
C SER A 33 17.40 21.41 -0.27
N ASP A 34 16.33 22.07 -0.71
CA ASP A 34 16.47 23.36 -1.34
C ASP A 34 16.88 24.42 -0.32
N SER A 35 17.77 25.31 -0.72
CA SER A 35 18.50 26.30 0.08
C SER A 35 17.62 27.29 0.87
N SER A 36 16.32 27.25 0.72
CA SER A 36 15.35 28.16 1.34
C SER A 36 14.77 27.70 2.69
N HIS A 37 15.17 26.55 3.24
CA HIS A 37 14.63 25.96 4.50
C HIS A 37 13.10 25.79 4.54
N LYS A 38 12.42 25.94 3.42
CA LYS A 38 10.98 25.76 3.33
C LYS A 38 10.70 24.27 3.05
N LEU A 39 9.89 23.63 3.90
CA LEU A 39 9.40 22.29 3.64
C LEU A 39 8.58 22.33 2.33
N ILE A 40 9.19 21.90 1.23
CA ILE A 40 8.54 21.84 -0.09
C ILE A 40 7.51 20.70 -0.11
N ASP A 41 7.65 19.72 0.80
CA ASP A 41 6.84 18.52 0.84
C ASP A 41 6.31 18.25 2.25
N ASP A 42 5.03 18.48 2.46
CA ASP A 42 4.30 18.23 3.71
C ASP A 42 3.74 16.79 3.78
N ARG A 43 4.08 15.93 2.83
CA ARG A 43 3.64 14.53 2.81
C ARG A 43 4.32 13.71 3.89
N GLU A 44 3.53 12.89 4.56
CA GLU A 44 4.04 11.94 5.54
C GLU A 44 4.63 10.70 4.85
N LEU A 45 5.72 10.17 5.41
CA LEU A 45 6.28 8.88 5.02
C LEU A 45 6.44 8.02 6.27
N ASN A 46 5.68 6.94 6.34
CA ASN A 46 5.63 6.07 7.49
C ASN A 46 5.76 4.59 7.10
N MET A 47 6.15 3.75 8.07
CA MET A 47 6.28 2.32 7.86
C MET A 47 5.72 1.54 9.06
N LEU A 48 5.03 0.41 8.79
CA LEU A 48 4.55 -0.53 9.80
C LEU A 48 4.83 -1.96 9.36
N HIS A 49 5.50 -2.75 10.18
CA HIS A 49 5.75 -4.18 9.94
C HIS A 49 5.84 -4.98 11.24
N GLY A 50 5.75 -6.30 11.13
CA GLY A 50 5.68 -7.21 12.29
C GLY A 50 6.97 -7.34 13.12
N LYS A 51 8.11 -6.75 12.69
CA LYS A 51 9.39 -6.80 13.43
C LYS A 51 9.61 -5.63 14.37
N TYR A 52 8.66 -4.70 14.51
CA TYR A 52 8.74 -3.69 15.58
C TYR A 52 8.56 -4.34 16.93
N ILE A 53 9.23 -3.80 17.96
CA ILE A 53 8.92 -4.15 19.35
C ILE A 53 7.47 -3.74 19.67
N TYR A 54 6.87 -4.40 20.66
CA TYR A 54 5.45 -4.26 20.93
C TYR A 54 5.01 -2.80 21.14
N ALA A 55 5.75 -2.03 21.93
CA ALA A 55 5.42 -0.63 22.22
C ALA A 55 5.38 0.22 20.95
N ASP A 56 6.44 0.19 20.14
CA ASP A 56 6.54 0.92 18.88
C ASP A 56 5.46 0.49 17.88
N ARG A 57 5.15 -0.80 17.88
CA ARG A 57 4.12 -1.36 17.00
C ARG A 57 2.74 -0.80 17.35
N VAL A 58 2.38 -0.76 18.64
CA VAL A 58 1.10 -0.19 19.10
C VAL A 58 0.97 1.28 18.71
N GLU A 59 2.03 2.07 18.87
CA GLU A 59 2.02 3.48 18.46
C GLU A 59 1.83 3.64 16.95
N LYS A 60 2.53 2.84 16.15
CA LYS A 60 2.39 2.87 14.69
C LYS A 60 1.03 2.37 14.21
N GLU A 61 0.44 1.37 14.87
CA GLU A 61 -0.92 0.92 14.59
C GLU A 61 -1.94 2.03 14.88
N LYS A 62 -1.81 2.74 16.00
CA LYS A 62 -2.65 3.92 16.29
C LYS A 62 -2.46 5.02 15.24
N ALA A 63 -1.23 5.28 14.84
CA ALA A 63 -0.91 6.31 13.86
C ALA A 63 -1.51 5.99 12.48
N ILE A 64 -1.40 4.76 11.97
CA ILE A 64 -1.98 4.37 10.68
C ILE A 64 -3.51 4.37 10.73
N LEU A 65 -4.11 3.94 11.84
CA LEU A 65 -5.57 4.01 12.04
C LEU A 65 -6.06 5.45 12.01
N SER A 66 -5.38 6.36 12.70
CA SER A 66 -5.68 7.79 12.66
C SER A 66 -5.50 8.38 11.25
N PHE A 67 -4.40 8.02 10.55
CA PHE A 67 -4.14 8.51 9.20
C PHE A 67 -5.15 7.98 8.16
N GLY A 68 -5.53 6.72 8.27
CA GLY A 68 -6.49 6.06 7.36
C GLY A 68 -7.95 6.23 7.77
N LYS A 69 -8.25 7.06 8.79
CA LYS A 69 -9.61 7.29 9.23
C LYS A 69 -10.41 8.05 8.16
N ILE A 70 -11.64 7.60 7.94
CA ILE A 70 -12.67 8.27 7.14
C ILE A 70 -13.88 8.41 8.05
N ASP A 71 -14.49 9.58 8.06
CA ASP A 71 -15.71 9.84 8.80
C ASP A 71 -16.93 9.16 8.16
N GLU A 72 -18.06 9.13 8.85
CA GLU A 72 -19.28 8.42 8.40
C GLU A 72 -19.83 8.98 7.08
N ASP A 73 -19.64 10.28 6.83
CA ASP A 73 -20.02 10.96 5.59
C ASP A 73 -19.01 10.76 4.43
N GLY A 74 -17.95 9.98 4.65
CA GLY A 74 -16.90 9.73 3.66
C GLY A 74 -15.82 10.81 3.59
N THR A 75 -15.84 11.80 4.48
CA THR A 75 -14.81 12.85 4.52
C THR A 75 -13.53 12.35 5.18
N LYS A 76 -12.40 12.97 4.82
CA LYS A 76 -11.08 12.74 5.40
C LYS A 76 -10.42 14.07 5.73
N ASP A 77 -9.51 14.06 6.69
CA ASP A 77 -8.66 15.23 6.94
C ASP A 77 -7.68 15.51 5.77
N ASN A 78 -6.97 16.62 5.85
CA ASN A 78 -6.07 17.07 4.78
C ASN A 78 -4.69 16.37 4.77
N ARG A 79 -4.47 15.37 5.63
CA ARG A 79 -3.20 14.62 5.64
C ARG A 79 -3.02 13.86 4.33
N LYS A 80 -1.80 13.84 3.84
CA LYS A 80 -1.38 13.15 2.62
C LYS A 80 -0.03 12.50 2.83
N GLY A 81 0.25 11.44 2.10
CA GLY A 81 1.53 10.73 2.25
C GLY A 81 1.44 9.26 1.93
N VAL A 82 2.47 8.54 2.36
CA VAL A 82 2.68 7.12 2.06
C VAL A 82 2.86 6.36 3.36
N TRP A 83 2.08 5.31 3.53
CA TRP A 83 2.30 4.25 4.49
C TRP A 83 2.78 3.00 3.79
N ILE A 84 3.91 2.45 4.24
CA ILE A 84 4.48 1.22 3.72
C ILE A 84 4.31 0.14 4.78
N THR A 85 3.65 -0.96 4.41
CA THR A 85 3.34 -2.05 5.36
C THR A 85 3.74 -3.40 4.81
N SER A 86 3.96 -4.36 5.70
CA SER A 86 3.94 -5.78 5.35
C SER A 86 2.49 -6.32 5.40
N ALA A 87 2.31 -7.61 5.20
CA ALA A 87 1.01 -8.30 5.27
C ALA A 87 0.23 -8.06 6.59
N ILE A 88 0.84 -7.45 7.61
CA ILE A 88 0.15 -7.07 8.85
C ILE A 88 -1.06 -6.16 8.62
N ALA A 89 -1.08 -5.40 7.52
CA ALA A 89 -2.21 -4.55 7.18
C ALA A 89 -3.41 -5.33 6.62
N GLU A 90 -3.26 -6.62 6.28
CA GLU A 90 -4.33 -7.43 5.71
C GLU A 90 -5.43 -7.75 6.72
N ALA A 91 -5.07 -8.11 7.93
CA ALA A 91 -5.98 -8.77 8.85
C ALA A 91 -6.62 -7.86 9.91
N SER A 92 -5.96 -6.78 10.36
CA SER A 92 -6.36 -6.13 11.63
C SER A 92 -6.58 -4.62 11.57
N LEU A 93 -6.36 -3.97 10.42
CA LEU A 93 -6.46 -2.50 10.35
C LEU A 93 -7.74 -2.06 9.64
N ASP A 94 -8.59 -1.33 10.34
CA ASP A 94 -9.75 -0.65 9.72
C ASP A 94 -9.33 0.72 9.18
N VAL A 95 -8.74 0.70 7.98
CA VAL A 95 -8.23 1.89 7.30
C VAL A 95 -8.83 2.02 5.91
N ASP A 96 -8.89 3.26 5.41
CA ASP A 96 -9.35 3.58 4.07
C ASP A 96 -8.39 4.55 3.38
N PHE A 97 -7.63 4.05 2.43
CA PHE A 97 -6.66 4.81 1.65
C PHE A 97 -7.21 5.18 0.26
N ASP A 98 -6.60 6.15 -0.40
CA ASP A 98 -7.00 6.57 -1.74
C ASP A 98 -6.38 5.69 -2.83
N ILE A 99 -5.13 5.28 -2.63
CA ILE A 99 -4.35 4.49 -3.60
C ILE A 99 -3.72 3.30 -2.89
N LEU A 100 -3.86 2.14 -3.49
CA LEU A 100 -3.15 0.93 -3.11
C LEU A 100 -2.05 0.60 -4.13
N ILE A 101 -0.85 0.35 -3.64
CA ILE A 101 0.25 -0.24 -4.41
C ILE A 101 0.68 -1.51 -3.68
N THR A 102 0.58 -2.66 -4.30
CA THR A 102 0.86 -3.92 -3.61
C THR A 102 1.66 -4.92 -4.46
N GLU A 103 2.51 -5.70 -3.82
CA GLU A 103 2.99 -6.94 -4.43
C GLU A 103 1.86 -7.97 -4.45
N LEU A 104 1.82 -8.80 -5.48
CA LEU A 104 0.96 -9.98 -5.50
C LEU A 104 1.48 -11.00 -4.47
N SER A 105 0.59 -11.52 -3.65
CA SER A 105 0.80 -12.72 -2.82
C SER A 105 0.02 -13.90 -3.41
N ASP A 106 -1.21 -14.00 -3.04
CA ASP A 106 -2.24 -14.88 -3.58
C ASP A 106 -3.52 -14.06 -3.81
N VAL A 107 -4.53 -14.67 -4.43
CA VAL A 107 -5.79 -13.96 -4.75
C VAL A 107 -6.52 -13.51 -3.50
N ASN A 108 -6.55 -14.33 -2.45
CA ASN A 108 -7.26 -13.99 -1.21
C ASN A 108 -6.58 -12.81 -0.49
N GLY A 109 -5.26 -12.88 -0.32
CA GLY A 109 -4.47 -11.78 0.25
C GLY A 109 -4.62 -10.50 -0.58
N LEU A 110 -4.66 -10.59 -1.91
CA LEU A 110 -4.90 -9.44 -2.77
C LEU A 110 -6.25 -8.77 -2.49
N PHE A 111 -7.34 -9.54 -2.38
CA PHE A 111 -8.66 -8.98 -2.07
C PHE A 111 -8.72 -8.35 -0.67
N GLN A 112 -8.06 -8.96 0.33
CA GLN A 112 -7.96 -8.37 1.66
C GLN A 112 -7.24 -7.01 1.63
N ARG A 113 -6.17 -6.89 0.83
CA ARG A 113 -5.43 -5.63 0.60
C ARG A 113 -6.28 -4.59 -0.13
N MET A 114 -6.98 -5.00 -1.18
CA MET A 114 -7.90 -4.11 -1.90
C MET A 114 -9.00 -3.56 -1.00
N GLY A 115 -9.49 -4.35 -0.04
CA GLY A 115 -10.42 -3.91 0.99
C GLY A 115 -9.89 -2.84 1.96
N ARG A 116 -8.66 -2.34 1.81
CA ARG A 116 -8.07 -1.22 2.56
C ARG A 116 -8.08 0.09 1.79
N CYS A 117 -8.66 0.07 0.59
CA CYS A 117 -8.68 1.22 -0.31
C CYS A 117 -10.11 1.43 -0.80
N TYR A 118 -10.63 2.65 -0.63
CA TYR A 118 -12.02 2.97 -0.97
C TYR A 118 -13.06 2.02 -0.35
N ARG A 119 -12.84 1.63 0.88
CA ARG A 119 -13.70 0.69 1.59
C ARG A 119 -15.08 1.27 1.90
N LYS A 120 -15.12 2.54 2.28
CA LYS A 120 -16.33 3.27 2.70
C LYS A 120 -16.77 4.31 1.67
N ARG A 121 -16.11 4.38 0.53
CA ARG A 121 -16.30 5.40 -0.50
C ARG A 121 -16.31 4.75 -1.89
N SER A 122 -16.94 5.41 -2.85
CA SER A 122 -16.86 5.02 -4.26
C SER A 122 -15.72 5.77 -4.95
N TRP A 123 -14.96 5.06 -5.79
CA TRP A 123 -13.92 5.69 -6.61
C TRP A 123 -14.57 6.53 -7.72
N THR A 124 -14.29 7.81 -7.71
CA THR A 124 -14.80 8.79 -8.71
C THR A 124 -13.66 9.42 -9.53
N GLY A 125 -12.41 9.03 -9.28
CA GLY A 125 -11.24 9.55 -9.98
C GLY A 125 -11.01 8.88 -11.33
N GLU A 126 -10.14 9.49 -12.14
CA GLU A 126 -9.70 8.90 -13.40
C GLU A 126 -8.69 7.78 -13.19
N GLY A 127 -8.81 6.70 -13.98
CA GLY A 127 -7.90 5.56 -13.96
C GLY A 127 -8.12 4.61 -12.78
N HIS A 128 -7.06 3.92 -12.39
CA HIS A 128 -7.11 2.89 -11.36
C HIS A 128 -6.50 3.40 -10.04
N ASN A 129 -7.10 3.03 -8.93
CA ASN A 129 -6.63 3.30 -7.57
C ASN A 129 -5.89 2.12 -6.93
N CYS A 130 -5.88 0.96 -7.58
CA CYS A 130 -5.17 -0.22 -7.15
C CYS A 130 -4.12 -0.62 -8.20
N HIS A 131 -2.87 -0.75 -7.76
CA HIS A 131 -1.73 -1.13 -8.59
C HIS A 131 -1.06 -2.38 -8.03
N VAL A 132 -1.11 -3.47 -8.78
CA VAL A 132 -0.55 -4.76 -8.38
C VAL A 132 0.75 -5.03 -9.13
N PHE A 133 1.83 -5.23 -8.39
CA PHE A 133 3.10 -5.68 -8.92
C PHE A 133 3.17 -7.21 -8.85
N ASP A 134 3.21 -7.86 -9.99
CA ASP A 134 3.18 -9.32 -10.14
C ASP A 134 4.57 -9.98 -10.28
N GLY A 135 5.62 -9.18 -10.06
CA GLY A 135 7.01 -9.63 -10.21
C GLY A 135 7.55 -9.62 -11.64
N GLY A 136 6.71 -9.43 -12.67
CA GLY A 136 7.11 -9.46 -14.07
C GLY A 136 7.78 -10.79 -14.45
N LYS A 137 9.04 -10.76 -14.89
CA LYS A 137 9.87 -11.94 -15.16
C LYS A 137 10.48 -12.57 -13.90
N LYS A 138 10.45 -11.85 -12.76
CA LYS A 138 10.92 -12.30 -11.45
C LYS A 138 9.73 -12.66 -10.57
N LYS A 139 9.98 -13.26 -9.42
CA LYS A 139 8.98 -13.49 -8.39
C LYS A 139 8.82 -12.24 -7.52
N CYS A 140 7.65 -12.05 -6.90
CA CYS A 140 7.48 -11.10 -5.82
C CYS A 140 8.29 -11.51 -4.58
N SER A 141 8.51 -10.57 -3.67
CA SER A 141 9.23 -10.87 -2.45
C SER A 141 8.47 -11.91 -1.61
N GLY A 142 9.18 -12.83 -0.96
CA GLY A 142 8.59 -13.87 -0.11
C GLY A 142 8.06 -15.11 -0.83
N VAL A 143 7.98 -15.13 -2.15
CA VAL A 143 7.58 -16.31 -2.92
C VAL A 143 8.65 -17.39 -2.82
N GLY A 144 8.24 -18.60 -2.46
CA GLY A 144 9.12 -19.72 -2.14
C GLY A 144 9.61 -19.74 -0.69
N TYR A 145 9.18 -18.76 0.14
CA TYR A 145 9.51 -18.70 1.57
C TYR A 145 8.27 -18.51 2.44
N ASN A 146 7.54 -17.41 2.30
CA ASN A 146 6.29 -17.12 3.04
C ASN A 146 5.04 -17.37 2.17
N ILE A 147 5.21 -17.41 0.87
CA ILE A 147 4.15 -17.58 -0.12
C ILE A 147 4.49 -18.80 -0.95
N ASP A 148 3.56 -19.74 -1.02
CA ASP A 148 3.69 -20.94 -1.85
C ASP A 148 3.85 -20.56 -3.33
N GLU A 149 4.82 -21.17 -4.01
CA GLU A 149 5.14 -20.87 -5.42
C GLU A 149 4.01 -21.29 -6.37
N GLY A 150 3.36 -22.41 -6.09
CA GLY A 150 2.25 -22.92 -6.90
C GLY A 150 1.03 -22.03 -6.78
N ILE A 151 0.67 -21.64 -5.55
CA ILE A 151 -0.44 -20.73 -5.27
C ILE A 151 -0.17 -19.37 -5.92
N PHE A 152 1.05 -18.85 -5.81
CA PHE A 152 1.44 -17.60 -6.46
C PHE A 152 1.32 -17.67 -7.99
N ALA A 153 1.85 -18.73 -8.61
CA ALA A 153 1.81 -18.91 -10.06
C ALA A 153 0.35 -19.02 -10.56
N LEU A 154 -0.48 -19.80 -9.89
CA LEU A 154 -1.89 -19.95 -10.21
C LEU A 154 -2.66 -18.63 -10.04
N SER A 155 -2.41 -17.91 -8.96
CA SER A 155 -3.01 -16.59 -8.70
C SER A 155 -2.67 -15.61 -9.80
N LYS A 156 -1.40 -15.56 -10.21
CA LYS A 156 -0.90 -14.69 -11.28
C LYS A 156 -1.55 -15.03 -12.63
N GLU A 157 -1.69 -16.30 -12.94
CA GLU A 157 -2.34 -16.78 -14.16
C GLU A 157 -3.83 -16.39 -14.19
N LYS A 158 -4.55 -16.69 -13.12
CA LYS A 158 -6.00 -16.42 -13.02
C LYS A 158 -6.32 -14.93 -13.06
N LEU A 159 -5.51 -14.10 -12.42
CA LEU A 159 -5.66 -12.65 -12.53
C LEU A 159 -5.45 -12.16 -13.96
N LYS A 160 -4.43 -12.65 -14.67
CA LYS A 160 -4.20 -12.28 -16.08
C LYS A 160 -5.35 -12.70 -16.99
N GLU A 161 -5.90 -13.88 -16.77
CA GLU A 161 -7.07 -14.38 -17.48
C GLU A 161 -8.29 -13.48 -17.24
N TYR A 162 -8.56 -13.16 -15.97
CA TYR A 162 -9.65 -12.27 -15.58
C TYR A 162 -9.56 -10.90 -16.21
N PHE A 163 -8.39 -10.28 -16.21
CA PHE A 163 -8.17 -8.96 -16.82
C PHE A 163 -8.29 -8.97 -18.36
N LYS A 164 -7.96 -10.08 -19.02
CA LYS A 164 -8.17 -10.23 -20.47
C LYS A 164 -9.64 -10.33 -20.84
N THR A 165 -10.43 -11.04 -20.03
CA THR A 165 -11.85 -11.32 -20.31
C THR A 165 -12.80 -10.23 -19.83
N SER A 166 -12.36 -9.34 -18.93
CA SER A 166 -13.21 -8.32 -18.33
C SER A 166 -12.50 -6.95 -18.19
N PRO A 167 -12.02 -6.34 -19.29
CA PRO A 167 -11.27 -5.09 -19.21
C PRO A 167 -12.10 -3.89 -18.71
N SER A 168 -13.43 -4.00 -18.69
CA SER A 168 -14.36 -2.92 -18.30
C SER A 168 -14.94 -3.06 -16.88
N LYS A 169 -14.68 -4.13 -16.16
CA LYS A 169 -15.27 -4.39 -14.82
C LYS A 169 -14.48 -3.85 -13.63
N LEU A 170 -13.37 -3.16 -13.88
CA LEU A 170 -12.55 -2.50 -12.87
C LEU A 170 -12.62 -0.96 -13.04
N LYS A 171 -13.83 -0.45 -13.15
CA LYS A 171 -14.10 0.97 -12.98
C LYS A 171 -14.61 1.22 -11.59
#